data_5d98b3bb7b16867d6ee6c7dd296a0f78
#
_entry.id   5d98b3bb7b16867d6ee6c7dd296a0f78
#
_cell.length_a   1.000
_cell.length_b   1.000
_cell.length_c   1.000
_cell.angle_alpha   90.00
_cell.angle_beta   90.00
_cell.angle_gamma   90.00
#
_symmetry.space_group_name_H-M   'P 1'
#
loop_
_entity.id
_entity.type
_entity.pdbx_description
1 polymer ?
#
loop_
_entity_poly.entity_id
_entity_poly.type
_entity_poly.pdbx_seq_one_letter_code
_entity_poly.pdbx_strand_id
1 'polypeptide(L)'
;GEIIFAGYRGGYGKCIEVKHKYGFTTIYGHLSEYYIKRGMYVRMGQIIGFVGTTGRSTGYHLHYEVRKNNRVIEPLFVSYGAKR
;
A
#
# COMPACT_ATOMS: atom_id res chain seq x y z
N GLY A 1 -12.56 -0.92 -1.20
CA GLY A 1 -12.34 -1.54 0.08
C GLY A 1 -12.24 -0.54 1.21
N GLU A 2 -12.07 -1.07 2.38
CA GLU A 2 -11.98 -0.26 3.59
C GLU A 2 -10.53 -0.09 4.01
N ILE A 3 -10.12 1.14 4.34
CA ILE A 3 -8.79 1.41 4.86
C ILE A 3 -8.73 0.92 6.30
N ILE A 4 -7.93 -0.10 6.56
CA ILE A 4 -7.78 -0.63 7.92
C ILE A 4 -6.47 -0.22 8.58
N PHE A 5 -5.54 0.33 7.83
CA PHE A 5 -4.32 0.90 8.38
C PHE A 5 -3.81 2.00 7.46
N ALA A 6 -3.35 3.09 8.05
CA ALA A 6 -2.67 4.15 7.32
C ALA A 6 -1.68 4.79 8.27
N GLY A 7 -0.39 4.61 8.02
CA GLY A 7 0.63 5.13 8.92
C GLY A 7 2.00 4.60 8.59
N TYR A 8 2.93 4.80 9.51
CA TYR A 8 4.29 4.32 9.37
C TYR A 8 4.40 2.93 10.01
N ARG A 9 4.94 1.99 9.27
CA ARG A 9 5.08 0.62 9.76
C ARG A 9 6.45 0.07 9.38
N GLY A 10 7.40 0.19 10.28
CA GLY A 10 8.72 -0.43 10.15
C GLY A 10 9.33 -0.35 8.77
N GLY A 11 9.73 -1.48 8.23
CA GLY A 11 10.36 -1.55 6.92
C GLY A 11 9.48 -1.12 5.76
N TYR A 12 8.16 -1.15 5.93
CA TYR A 12 7.24 -0.67 4.89
C TYR A 12 7.28 0.85 4.74
N GLY A 13 7.73 1.57 5.77
CA GLY A 13 7.64 3.02 5.77
C GLY A 13 6.19 3.45 5.86
N LYS A 14 5.85 4.55 5.19
CA LYS A 14 4.46 4.99 5.12
C LYS A 14 3.68 3.98 4.30
N CYS A 15 2.68 3.38 4.90
CA CYS A 15 1.94 2.35 4.21
C CYS A 15 0.45 2.42 4.49
N ILE A 16 -0.30 1.81 3.59
CA ILE A 16 -1.75 1.73 3.67
C ILE A 16 -2.13 0.26 3.52
N GLU A 17 -3.08 -0.17 4.32
CA GLU A 17 -3.64 -1.50 4.17
C GLU A 17 -5.13 -1.39 3.92
N VAL A 18 -5.59 -2.05 2.87
CA VAL A 18 -6.99 -2.00 2.43
C VAL A 18 -7.59 -3.39 2.56
N LYS A 19 -8.75 -3.45 3.20
CA LYS A 19 -9.49 -4.70 3.36
C LYS A 19 -10.49 -4.82 2.24
N HIS A 20 -10.49 -5.96 1.59
CA HIS A 20 -11.40 -6.29 0.51
C HIS A 20 -12.32 -7.43 0.91
N LYS A 21 -13.18 -7.85 -0.01
CA LYS A 21 -14.07 -8.96 0.24
C LYS A 21 -13.33 -10.28 0.31
N TYR A 22 -13.95 -11.27 0.93
CA TYR A 22 -13.49 -12.66 0.94
C TYR A 22 -12.15 -12.86 1.63
N GLY A 23 -11.83 -12.02 2.61
CA GLY A 23 -10.61 -12.17 3.38
C GLY A 23 -9.36 -11.64 2.72
N PHE A 24 -9.48 -10.95 1.61
CA PHE A 24 -8.32 -10.35 0.95
C PHE A 24 -7.99 -8.99 1.55
N THR A 25 -6.70 -8.71 1.66
CA THR A 25 -6.21 -7.36 1.96
C THR A 25 -5.07 -7.05 1.00
N THR A 26 -4.87 -5.75 0.75
CA THR A 26 -3.73 -5.29 -0.03
C THR A 26 -2.94 -4.27 0.78
N ILE A 27 -1.62 -4.30 0.63
CA ILE A 27 -0.73 -3.41 1.35
C ILE A 27 0.09 -2.62 0.33
N TYR A 28 0.20 -1.32 0.57
CA TYR A 28 0.92 -0.39 -0.29
C TYR A 28 1.98 0.30 0.58
N GLY A 29 3.24 0.00 0.33
CA GLY A 29 4.33 0.49 1.16
C GLY A 29 5.29 1.44 0.45
N HIS A 30 6.17 2.03 1.23
CA HIS A 30 7.19 2.99 0.78
C HIS A 30 6.58 4.26 0.19
N LEU A 31 5.40 4.65 0.67
CA LEU A 31 4.72 5.84 0.14
C LEU A 31 5.41 7.11 0.62
N SER A 32 5.36 8.16 -0.19
CA SER A 32 5.84 9.48 0.24
C SER A 32 4.77 10.18 1.06
N GLU A 33 3.51 10.03 0.66
CA GLU A 33 2.40 10.57 1.43
C GLU A 33 1.09 9.95 0.97
N TYR A 34 0.06 10.12 1.78
CA TYR A 34 -1.26 9.60 1.49
C TYR A 34 -2.31 10.54 2.05
N TYR A 35 -3.53 10.48 1.47
CA TYR A 35 -4.60 11.41 1.84
C TYR A 35 -5.82 10.71 2.39
N ILE A 36 -5.68 9.46 2.77
CA ILE A 36 -6.80 8.69 3.32
C ILE A 36 -6.55 8.42 4.78
N LYS A 37 -7.59 7.99 5.46
CA LYS A 37 -7.50 7.64 6.88
C LYS A 37 -8.15 6.30 7.11
N ARG A 38 -7.73 5.66 8.18
CA ARG A 38 -8.36 4.43 8.63
C ARG A 38 -9.86 4.63 8.77
N GLY A 39 -10.61 3.67 8.26
CA GLY A 39 -12.07 3.71 8.29
C GLY A 39 -12.70 4.24 7.02
N MET A 40 -11.93 4.92 6.17
CA MET A 40 -12.46 5.40 4.90
C MET A 40 -12.63 4.25 3.92
N TYR A 41 -13.56 4.41 2.99
CA TYR A 41 -13.75 3.46 1.89
C TYR A 41 -13.19 4.06 0.62
N VAL A 42 -12.48 3.25 -0.14
CA VAL A 42 -11.89 3.68 -1.41
C VAL A 42 -12.32 2.74 -2.52
N ARG A 43 -12.29 3.24 -3.75
CA ARG A 43 -12.69 2.50 -4.94
C ARG A 43 -11.50 2.22 -5.84
N MET A 44 -11.67 1.22 -6.69
CA MET A 44 -10.69 0.95 -7.72
C MET A 44 -10.43 2.22 -8.54
N GLY A 45 -9.17 2.50 -8.79
CA GLY A 45 -8.77 3.67 -9.56
C GLY A 45 -8.66 4.95 -8.76
N GLN A 46 -9.10 4.96 -7.52
CA GLN A 46 -8.98 6.14 -6.67
C GLN A 46 -7.53 6.30 -6.22
N ILE A 47 -7.04 7.54 -6.27
CA ILE A 47 -5.70 7.84 -5.76
C ILE A 47 -5.75 7.81 -4.24
N ILE A 48 -4.89 6.99 -3.63
CA ILE A 48 -4.84 6.87 -2.18
C ILE A 48 -3.53 7.43 -1.61
N GLY A 49 -2.51 7.59 -2.44
CA GLY A 49 -1.23 8.11 -1.99
C GLY A 49 -0.26 8.19 -3.15
N PHE A 50 0.98 8.50 -2.82
CA PHE A 50 2.03 8.65 -3.83
C PHE A 50 3.21 7.76 -3.48
N VAL A 51 3.82 7.20 -4.51
CA VAL A 51 5.01 6.36 -4.37
C VAL A 51 6.18 7.20 -3.85
N GLY A 52 6.96 6.61 -2.97
CA GLY A 52 8.11 7.29 -2.41
C GLY A 52 9.22 6.31 -2.10
N THR A 53 10.01 6.66 -1.09
CA THR A 53 11.15 5.84 -0.67
C THR A 53 11.20 5.65 0.84
N THR A 54 10.09 5.84 1.51
CA THR A 54 10.07 5.72 2.98
C THR A 54 10.28 4.27 3.40
N GLY A 55 10.74 4.09 4.61
CA GLY A 55 11.04 2.77 5.13
C GLY A 55 12.33 2.22 4.54
N ARG A 56 12.39 0.93 4.38
CA ARG A 56 13.56 0.24 3.81
C ARG A 56 13.49 0.22 2.30
N SER A 57 13.67 1.36 1.70
CA SER A 57 13.64 1.46 0.25
C SER A 57 14.90 2.11 -0.25
N THR A 58 15.49 1.56 -1.30
CA THR A 58 16.69 2.11 -1.91
C THR A 58 16.40 2.96 -3.12
N GLY A 59 15.14 3.13 -3.46
CA GLY A 59 14.73 3.93 -4.61
C GLY A 59 13.24 4.02 -4.67
N TYR A 60 12.74 4.84 -5.57
CA TYR A 60 11.30 4.99 -5.75
C TYR A 60 10.68 3.70 -6.28
N HIS A 61 9.83 3.10 -5.52
CA HIS A 61 9.06 1.95 -5.96
C HIS A 61 7.90 1.73 -4.99
N LEU A 62 6.90 1.01 -5.46
CA LEU A 62 5.77 0.63 -4.64
C LEU A 62 5.98 -0.80 -4.17
N HIS A 63 5.87 -1.00 -2.88
CA HIS A 63 5.78 -2.36 -2.36
C HIS A 63 4.28 -2.69 -2.31
N TYR A 64 3.86 -3.59 -3.17
CA TYR A 64 2.47 -4.01 -3.27
C TYR A 64 2.36 -5.46 -2.85
N GLU A 65 1.48 -5.72 -1.90
CA GLU A 65 1.38 -7.05 -1.32
C GLU A 65 -0.09 -7.43 -1.22
N VAL A 66 -0.41 -8.64 -1.61
CA VAL A 66 -1.77 -9.18 -1.47
C VAL A 66 -1.72 -10.28 -0.43
N ARG A 67 -2.66 -10.22 0.51
CA ARG A 67 -2.80 -11.24 1.54
C ARG A 67 -4.20 -11.81 1.53
N LYS A 68 -4.31 -13.07 1.87
CA LYS A 68 -5.60 -13.70 2.10
C LYS A 68 -5.58 -14.33 3.48
N ASN A 69 -6.53 -13.92 4.33
CA ASN A 69 -6.61 -14.39 5.71
C ASN A 69 -5.26 -14.24 6.42
N ASN A 70 -4.64 -13.08 6.23
CA ASN A 70 -3.35 -12.69 6.83
C ASN A 70 -2.14 -13.46 6.31
N ARG A 71 -2.29 -14.19 5.22
CA ARG A 71 -1.16 -14.90 4.60
C ARG A 71 -0.79 -14.22 3.30
N VAL A 72 0.47 -13.90 3.15
CA VAL A 72 0.97 -13.28 1.92
C VAL A 72 0.83 -14.27 0.78
N ILE A 73 0.14 -13.88 -0.27
CA ILE A 73 -0.03 -14.74 -1.44
C ILE A 73 0.59 -14.13 -2.70
N GLU A 74 0.81 -12.83 -2.69
CA GLU A 74 1.34 -12.18 -3.89
C GLU A 74 2.10 -10.92 -3.53
N PRO A 75 3.37 -11.02 -3.17
CA PRO A 75 4.19 -9.83 -2.99
C PRO A 75 4.63 -9.33 -4.37
N LEU A 76 4.57 -8.02 -4.56
CA LEU A 76 4.91 -7.43 -5.84
C LEU A 76 5.64 -6.12 -5.62
N PHE A 77 6.78 -5.96 -6.30
CA PHE A 77 7.53 -4.71 -6.28
C PHE A 77 7.40 -4.06 -7.64
N VAL A 78 6.91 -2.84 -7.63
CA VAL A 78 6.65 -2.09 -8.86
C VAL A 78 7.46 -0.81 -8.83
N SER A 79 8.21 -0.57 -9.89
CA SER A 79 8.96 0.67 -10.06
C SER A 79 8.13 1.65 -10.85
N TYR A 80 8.19 2.91 -10.44
CA TYR A 80 7.53 4.01 -11.13
C TYR A 80 8.57 5.02 -11.58
N GLY A 81 8.14 6.01 -12.26
CA GLY A 81 9.04 7.02 -12.72
C GLY A 81 9.02 7.07 -14.22
N ALA A 82 10.14 6.78 -14.86
CA ALA A 82 10.24 6.91 -16.29
C ALA A 82 9.14 6.19 -17.06
N LYS A 83 8.59 5.19 -16.47
CA LYS A 83 7.54 4.43 -17.13
C LYS A 83 6.23 5.18 -17.23
N ARG A 84 6.07 6.10 -16.41
CA ARG A 84 4.81 6.84 -16.34
C ARG A 84 4.90 8.14 -17.08
#